data_9248ea65d8f9e0e1d640729eef8bb3fa
#
_entry.id   9248ea65d8f9e0e1d640729eef8bb3fa
#
_cell.length_a   1.000
_cell.length_b   1.000
_cell.length_c   1.000
_cell.angle_alpha   90.00
_cell.angle_beta   90.00
_cell.angle_gamma   90.00
#
_symmetry.space_group_name_H-M   'P 1'
#
loop_
_entity.id
_entity.type
_entity.pdbx_description
1 polymer ?
#
loop_
_entity_poly.entity_id
_entity_poly.type
_entity_poly.pdbx_seq_one_letter_code
_entity_poly.pdbx_strand_id
1 'polypeptide(L)'
;NKSKLYYLQKQSLKNFYLTDNYISNKIDKYRNDLISSLKLNIINSHNIDKIKILHITNFNERHNGRLFYNTGKRLNNGLIRLNHSVLEFSDRDIVSYYRNINDLDGSKKLNNKLLEVISNYVPDIIILGHADLIKAETLKYIKKNYPNIKMAQWFLDRMDSHWIKNKKRFLDKIHIMDASFCTTDPKALKLDAKHNVFYLPNPVDTSFETLKNYQNKNFNNDVFFAMSHGVHRGILKKGKFDERENIINRLIKLTPDLKFDIYGMNGNQPIWADNYMSAISQSKIGLNLSQGKATKYYSSDRFSQLIANGLLVMIDEKTKM
;
A
#
# COMPACT_ATOMS: atom_id res chain seq x y z
N ASN A 1 -8.93 24.94 30.52
CA ASN A 1 -10.32 25.02 30.95
C ASN A 1 -11.07 23.80 30.46
N LYS A 2 -11.11 22.73 31.33
CA LYS A 2 -11.68 21.42 31.01
C LYS A 2 -13.18 21.49 30.61
N SER A 3 -13.92 22.42 31.18
CA SER A 3 -15.36 22.61 30.89
C SER A 3 -15.60 23.14 29.48
N LYS A 4 -14.75 24.02 28.98
CA LYS A 4 -14.85 24.58 27.61
C LYS A 4 -14.48 23.50 26.55
N LEU A 5 -13.50 22.68 26.84
CA LEU A 5 -13.13 21.55 25.97
C LEU A 5 -14.24 20.50 25.90
N TYR A 6 -14.80 20.13 27.02
CA TYR A 6 -15.95 19.22 27.11
C TYR A 6 -17.19 19.75 26.37
N TYR A 7 -17.48 21.05 26.52
CA TYR A 7 -18.57 21.70 25.81
C TYR A 7 -18.36 21.71 24.29
N LEU A 8 -17.14 21.99 23.84
CA LEU A 8 -16.77 21.94 22.41
C LEU A 8 -16.84 20.54 21.85
N GLN A 9 -16.42 19.54 22.61
CA GLN A 9 -16.54 18.13 22.22
C GLN A 9 -18.00 17.68 22.13
N LYS A 10 -18.85 18.10 23.09
CA LYS A 10 -20.29 17.81 23.08
C LYS A 10 -21.02 18.52 21.93
N GLN A 11 -20.65 19.77 21.63
CA GLN A 11 -21.14 20.53 20.49
C GLN A 11 -20.68 19.88 19.16
N SER A 12 -19.44 19.47 19.08
CA SER A 12 -18.88 18.77 17.90
C SER A 12 -19.56 17.44 17.63
N LEU A 13 -19.83 16.65 18.68
CA LEU A 13 -20.60 15.41 18.58
C LEU A 13 -22.07 15.67 18.19
N LYS A 14 -22.71 16.68 18.79
CA LYS A 14 -24.08 17.07 18.45
C LYS A 14 -24.19 17.57 17.00
N ASN A 15 -23.22 18.36 16.55
CA ASN A 15 -23.14 18.80 15.16
C ASN A 15 -22.82 17.64 14.22
N PHE A 16 -22.04 16.66 14.64
CA PHE A 16 -21.76 15.45 13.87
C PHE A 16 -23.05 14.64 13.63
N TYR A 17 -23.89 14.45 14.65
CA TYR A 17 -25.18 13.77 14.51
C TYR A 17 -26.23 14.57 13.73
N LEU A 18 -26.25 15.91 13.86
CA LEU A 18 -27.18 16.78 13.13
C LEU A 18 -26.77 16.98 11.66
N THR A 19 -25.52 16.72 11.32
CA THR A 19 -24.98 16.83 9.95
C THR A 19 -24.93 15.51 9.22
N ASP A 20 -25.46 14.41 9.79
CA ASP A 20 -25.38 13.07 9.19
C ASP A 20 -25.98 13.07 7.78
N ASN A 21 -27.17 13.63 7.60
CA ASN A 21 -27.77 13.80 6.27
C ASN A 21 -27.03 14.81 5.40
N TYR A 22 -26.48 15.89 5.95
CA TYR A 22 -25.75 16.90 5.18
C TYR A 22 -24.39 16.38 4.72
N ILE A 23 -23.65 15.70 5.60
CA ILE A 23 -22.37 15.08 5.28
C ILE A 23 -22.58 13.91 4.33
N SER A 24 -23.58 13.06 4.55
CA SER A 24 -23.94 11.95 3.68
C SER A 24 -24.28 12.45 2.27
N ASN A 25 -25.18 13.45 2.16
CA ASN A 25 -25.54 14.06 0.87
C ASN A 25 -24.35 14.74 0.19
N LYS A 26 -23.44 15.35 0.95
CA LYS A 26 -22.24 16.00 0.41
C LYS A 26 -21.21 14.96 -0.06
N ILE A 27 -21.04 13.87 0.69
CA ILE A 27 -20.21 12.73 0.31
C ILE A 27 -20.79 12.06 -0.94
N ASP A 28 -22.10 11.83 -0.99
CA ASP A 28 -22.77 11.24 -2.15
C ASP A 28 -22.67 12.15 -3.37
N LYS A 29 -22.78 13.46 -3.20
CA LYS A 29 -22.55 14.43 -4.29
C LYS A 29 -21.11 14.33 -4.81
N TYR A 30 -20.09 14.41 -3.94
CA TYR A 30 -18.69 14.28 -4.35
C TYR A 30 -18.40 12.90 -4.98
N ARG A 31 -18.99 11.85 -4.45
CA ARG A 31 -18.89 10.50 -5.01
C ARG A 31 -19.50 10.44 -6.42
N ASN A 32 -20.67 11.02 -6.62
CA ASN A 32 -21.34 11.07 -7.92
C ASN A 32 -20.58 11.94 -8.91
N ASP A 33 -20.05 13.08 -8.48
CA ASP A 33 -19.20 13.94 -9.29
C ASP A 33 -17.91 13.23 -9.68
N LEU A 34 -17.27 12.50 -8.73
CA LEU A 34 -16.09 11.68 -8.97
C LEU A 34 -16.40 10.52 -9.93
N ILE A 35 -17.49 9.79 -9.72
CA ILE A 35 -17.94 8.70 -10.60
C ILE A 35 -18.25 9.23 -12.00
N SER A 36 -18.86 10.41 -12.11
CA SER A 36 -19.15 11.03 -13.39
C SER A 36 -17.86 11.44 -14.12
N SER A 37 -16.90 12.03 -13.40
CA SER A 37 -15.57 12.36 -13.96
C SER A 37 -14.77 11.11 -14.36
N LEU A 38 -14.86 10.04 -13.55
CA LEU A 38 -14.24 8.75 -13.85
C LEU A 38 -14.91 8.05 -15.04
N LYS A 39 -16.24 8.14 -15.17
CA LYS A 39 -16.97 7.62 -16.34
C LYS A 39 -16.58 8.36 -17.62
N LEU A 40 -16.39 9.68 -17.58
CA LEU A 40 -15.87 10.45 -18.70
C LEU A 40 -14.44 10.00 -19.10
N ASN A 41 -13.58 9.73 -18.11
CA ASN A 41 -12.25 9.19 -18.36
C ASN A 41 -12.28 7.72 -18.82
N ILE A 42 -13.22 6.91 -18.30
CA ILE A 42 -13.43 5.52 -18.71
C ILE A 42 -13.96 5.45 -20.14
N ILE A 43 -14.86 6.35 -20.55
CA ILE A 43 -15.36 6.39 -21.95
C ILE A 43 -14.22 6.68 -22.92
N ASN A 44 -13.25 7.51 -22.54
CA ASN A 44 -12.05 7.75 -23.32
C ASN A 44 -11.00 6.62 -23.22
N SER A 45 -11.09 5.73 -22.21
CA SER A 45 -10.20 4.59 -22.04
C SER A 45 -10.70 3.29 -22.67
N HIS A 46 -11.90 3.26 -23.23
CA HIS A 46 -12.47 2.06 -23.86
C HIS A 46 -11.73 1.59 -25.14
N ASN A 47 -10.67 2.27 -25.55
CA ASN A 47 -9.78 1.87 -26.64
C ASN A 47 -8.35 1.56 -26.17
N ILE A 48 -8.15 1.16 -24.92
CA ILE A 48 -6.83 0.61 -24.54
C ILE A 48 -6.79 -0.83 -25.08
N ASP A 49 -5.97 -1.03 -26.09
CA ASP A 49 -5.72 -2.35 -26.65
C ASP A 49 -5.26 -3.30 -25.52
N LYS A 50 -5.71 -4.55 -25.62
CA LYS A 50 -5.26 -5.59 -24.72
C LYS A 50 -3.73 -5.76 -24.90
N ILE A 51 -2.98 -5.53 -23.82
CA ILE A 51 -1.52 -5.65 -23.79
C ILE A 51 -1.06 -6.81 -22.90
N LYS A 52 0.15 -7.27 -23.17
CA LYS A 52 0.84 -8.27 -22.35
C LYS A 52 1.72 -7.59 -21.32
N ILE A 53 1.49 -7.85 -20.06
CA ILE A 53 2.21 -7.24 -18.94
C ILE A 53 2.98 -8.31 -18.17
N LEU A 54 4.28 -8.10 -17.94
CA LEU A 54 5.05 -8.86 -16.99
C LEU A 54 5.16 -8.06 -15.68
N HIS A 55 4.45 -8.50 -14.66
CA HIS A 55 4.45 -7.85 -13.35
C HIS A 55 5.43 -8.55 -12.42
N ILE A 56 6.55 -7.88 -12.13
CA ILE A 56 7.66 -8.37 -11.31
C ILE A 56 7.56 -7.74 -9.93
N THR A 57 7.24 -8.53 -8.91
CA THR A 57 7.20 -8.06 -7.51
C THR A 57 7.22 -9.24 -6.56
N ASN A 58 7.33 -8.98 -5.26
CA ASN A 58 7.22 -10.01 -4.24
C ASN A 58 5.74 -10.38 -4.00
N PHE A 59 5.25 -11.44 -4.62
CA PHE A 59 3.88 -11.94 -4.41
C PHE A 59 3.70 -12.71 -3.09
N ASN A 60 4.80 -12.97 -2.37
CA ASN A 60 4.81 -13.57 -1.03
C ASN A 60 4.30 -15.02 -0.96
N GLU A 61 4.46 -15.81 -2.01
CA GLU A 61 4.03 -17.22 -2.08
C GLU A 61 4.65 -18.08 -0.97
N ARG A 62 5.97 -17.86 -0.68
CA ARG A 62 6.72 -18.57 0.37
C ARG A 62 6.18 -18.35 1.79
N HIS A 63 5.19 -17.48 1.97
CA HIS A 63 4.59 -17.18 3.28
C HIS A 63 3.26 -17.90 3.53
N ASN A 64 2.91 -18.89 2.70
CA ASN A 64 1.75 -19.77 2.89
C ASN A 64 0.44 -19.00 3.16
N GLY A 65 0.13 -18.01 2.32
CA GLY A 65 -1.08 -17.19 2.41
C GLY A 65 -1.03 -16.04 3.43
N ARG A 66 -0.12 -16.06 4.41
CA ARG A 66 -0.05 -15.04 5.47
C ARG A 66 0.04 -13.60 4.94
N LEU A 67 0.69 -13.38 3.82
CA LEU A 67 0.85 -12.07 3.16
C LEU A 67 0.12 -12.02 1.80
N PHE A 68 -0.99 -12.74 1.68
CA PHE A 68 -1.75 -12.81 0.44
C PHE A 68 -2.32 -11.44 0.03
N TYR A 69 -2.90 -10.68 0.97
CA TYR A 69 -3.49 -9.36 0.73
C TYR A 69 -2.41 -8.28 0.59
N ASN A 70 -1.52 -8.43 -0.38
CA ASN A 70 -0.42 -7.50 -0.61
C ASN A 70 -0.68 -6.57 -1.80
N THR A 71 0.07 -5.48 -1.87
CA THR A 71 -0.05 -4.46 -2.92
C THR A 71 0.20 -5.00 -4.32
N GLY A 72 1.16 -5.92 -4.48
CA GLY A 72 1.44 -6.56 -5.76
C GLY A 72 0.22 -7.26 -6.33
N LYS A 73 -0.49 -8.03 -5.48
CA LYS A 73 -1.73 -8.72 -5.89
C LYS A 73 -2.85 -7.73 -6.23
N ARG A 74 -3.01 -6.63 -5.46
CA ARG A 74 -4.01 -5.60 -5.78
C ARG A 74 -3.79 -4.97 -7.13
N LEU A 75 -2.56 -4.56 -7.43
CA LEU A 75 -2.21 -4.02 -8.75
C LEU A 75 -2.41 -5.05 -9.85
N ASN A 76 -1.97 -6.29 -9.62
CA ASN A 76 -2.13 -7.38 -10.59
C ASN A 76 -3.59 -7.64 -10.93
N ASN A 77 -4.45 -7.74 -9.92
CA ASN A 77 -5.88 -7.93 -10.09
C ASN A 77 -6.52 -6.75 -10.87
N GLY A 78 -6.10 -5.51 -10.58
CA GLY A 78 -6.55 -4.33 -11.30
C GLY A 78 -6.19 -4.39 -12.79
N LEU A 79 -4.97 -4.80 -13.13
CA LEU A 79 -4.52 -4.95 -14.51
C LEU A 79 -5.30 -6.04 -15.26
N ILE A 80 -5.61 -7.17 -14.59
CA ILE A 80 -6.43 -8.25 -15.15
C ILE A 80 -7.87 -7.76 -15.41
N ARG A 81 -8.46 -6.98 -14.48
CA ARG A 81 -9.81 -6.41 -14.68
C ARG A 81 -9.87 -5.38 -15.79
N LEU A 82 -8.76 -4.75 -16.12
CA LEU A 82 -8.61 -3.91 -17.32
C LEU A 82 -8.45 -4.72 -18.61
N ASN A 83 -8.66 -6.04 -18.52
CA ASN A 83 -8.59 -6.98 -19.64
C ASN A 83 -7.19 -7.17 -20.25
N HIS A 84 -6.12 -6.86 -19.49
CA HIS A 84 -4.75 -7.14 -19.93
C HIS A 84 -4.36 -8.59 -19.67
N SER A 85 -3.41 -9.12 -20.46
CA SER A 85 -2.77 -10.40 -20.20
C SER A 85 -1.61 -10.18 -19.22
N VAL A 86 -1.71 -10.68 -17.98
CA VAL A 86 -0.73 -10.39 -16.94
C VAL A 86 -0.02 -11.65 -16.50
N LEU A 87 1.31 -11.68 -16.65
CA LEU A 87 2.17 -12.73 -16.12
C LEU A 87 2.82 -12.25 -14.82
N GLU A 88 2.57 -12.97 -13.72
CA GLU A 88 3.19 -12.74 -12.42
C GLU A 88 4.61 -13.30 -12.39
N PHE A 89 5.55 -12.52 -11.84
CA PHE A 89 6.92 -12.95 -11.61
C PHE A 89 7.35 -12.56 -10.20
N SER A 90 7.37 -13.55 -9.28
CA SER A 90 7.68 -13.29 -7.87
C SER A 90 9.18 -13.36 -7.61
N ASP A 91 9.86 -12.21 -7.61
CA ASP A 91 11.31 -12.09 -7.52
C ASP A 91 11.89 -12.75 -6.26
N ARG A 92 11.34 -12.44 -5.09
CA ARG A 92 11.85 -12.95 -3.80
C ARG A 92 11.46 -14.40 -3.53
N ASP A 93 10.35 -14.87 -4.09
CA ASP A 93 9.97 -16.28 -3.97
C ASP A 93 10.89 -17.14 -4.83
N ILE A 94 11.19 -16.71 -6.05
CA ILE A 94 12.18 -17.38 -6.93
C ILE A 94 13.53 -17.48 -6.22
N VAL A 95 14.04 -16.38 -5.66
CA VAL A 95 15.28 -16.40 -4.89
C VAL A 95 15.22 -17.37 -3.72
N SER A 96 14.11 -17.37 -2.97
CA SER A 96 13.94 -18.27 -1.81
C SER A 96 13.98 -19.75 -2.20
N TYR A 97 13.42 -20.09 -3.36
CA TYR A 97 13.31 -21.48 -3.83
C TYR A 97 14.58 -21.97 -4.52
N TYR A 98 15.32 -21.09 -5.21
CA TYR A 98 16.41 -21.49 -6.10
C TYR A 98 17.82 -21.11 -5.64
N ARG A 99 17.98 -20.38 -4.52
CA ARG A 99 19.31 -20.08 -3.97
C ARG A 99 20.03 -21.37 -3.57
N ASN A 100 21.32 -21.41 -3.83
CA ASN A 100 22.18 -22.55 -3.52
C ASN A 100 23.60 -22.08 -3.19
N ILE A 101 24.54 -23.01 -2.94
CA ILE A 101 25.92 -22.70 -2.57
C ILE A 101 26.65 -21.84 -3.63
N ASN A 102 26.33 -22.02 -4.92
CA ASN A 102 26.94 -21.26 -6.02
C ASN A 102 26.22 -19.94 -6.33
N ASP A 103 25.06 -19.68 -5.71
CA ASP A 103 24.24 -18.49 -5.88
C ASP A 103 23.54 -18.20 -4.54
N LEU A 104 24.33 -17.79 -3.53
CA LEU A 104 23.87 -17.62 -2.15
C LEU A 104 22.75 -16.61 -1.99
N ASP A 105 22.76 -15.54 -2.78
CA ASP A 105 21.71 -14.53 -2.81
C ASP A 105 20.61 -14.83 -3.83
N GLY A 106 20.73 -15.90 -4.62
CA GLY A 106 19.78 -16.33 -5.63
C GLY A 106 19.60 -15.38 -6.82
N SER A 107 20.41 -14.32 -6.87
CA SER A 107 20.21 -13.24 -7.85
C SER A 107 20.60 -13.65 -9.25
N LYS A 108 21.60 -14.52 -9.43
CA LYS A 108 22.03 -15.04 -10.73
C LYS A 108 20.90 -15.85 -11.38
N LYS A 109 20.35 -16.83 -10.65
CA LYS A 109 19.25 -17.65 -11.15
C LYS A 109 17.99 -16.84 -11.42
N LEU A 110 17.67 -15.88 -10.55
CA LEU A 110 16.54 -14.96 -10.72
C LEU A 110 16.65 -14.19 -12.05
N ASN A 111 17.80 -13.55 -12.30
CA ASN A 111 17.99 -12.72 -13.50
C ASN A 111 18.02 -13.55 -14.78
N ASN A 112 18.62 -14.76 -14.76
CA ASN A 112 18.58 -15.68 -15.88
C ASN A 112 17.14 -16.13 -16.19
N LYS A 113 16.38 -16.52 -15.16
CA LYS A 113 14.97 -16.90 -15.31
C LYS A 113 14.12 -15.74 -15.86
N LEU A 114 14.42 -14.50 -15.49
CA LEU A 114 13.77 -13.32 -16.07
C LEU A 114 14.01 -13.23 -17.57
N LEU A 115 15.25 -13.45 -18.04
CA LEU A 115 15.57 -13.43 -19.47
C LEU A 115 14.85 -14.55 -20.25
N GLU A 116 14.76 -15.74 -19.68
CA GLU A 116 13.99 -16.86 -20.24
C GLU A 116 12.50 -16.49 -20.38
N VAL A 117 11.91 -15.89 -19.33
CA VAL A 117 10.50 -15.42 -19.35
C VAL A 117 10.30 -14.34 -20.40
N ILE A 118 11.22 -13.38 -20.53
CA ILE A 118 11.13 -12.33 -21.55
C ILE A 118 11.15 -12.93 -22.95
N SER A 119 12.03 -13.89 -23.23
CA SER A 119 12.11 -14.53 -24.55
C SER A 119 10.87 -15.32 -24.93
N ASN A 120 10.21 -15.94 -23.94
CA ASN A 120 9.02 -16.77 -24.16
C ASN A 120 7.72 -15.97 -24.21
N TYR A 121 7.58 -14.96 -23.32
CA TYR A 121 6.33 -14.21 -23.16
C TYR A 121 6.30 -12.94 -24.04
N VAL A 122 7.43 -12.31 -24.24
CA VAL A 122 7.58 -11.02 -24.98
C VAL A 122 6.50 -10.03 -24.57
N PRO A 123 6.58 -9.47 -23.35
CA PRO A 123 5.57 -8.53 -22.86
C PRO A 123 5.66 -7.18 -23.59
N ASP A 124 4.54 -6.46 -23.66
CA ASP A 124 4.53 -5.06 -24.11
C ASP A 124 5.07 -4.13 -23.02
N ILE A 125 4.76 -4.47 -21.73
CA ILE A 125 5.19 -3.68 -20.58
C ILE A 125 5.74 -4.60 -19.49
N ILE A 126 6.87 -4.20 -18.90
CA ILE A 126 7.39 -4.75 -17.65
C ILE A 126 7.10 -3.76 -16.52
N ILE A 127 6.44 -4.22 -15.46
CA ILE A 127 6.18 -3.43 -14.26
C ILE A 127 6.96 -4.02 -13.08
N LEU A 128 7.86 -3.23 -12.48
CA LEU A 128 8.68 -3.63 -11.34
C LEU A 128 8.13 -3.03 -10.04
N GLY A 129 7.78 -3.89 -9.09
CA GLY A 129 7.35 -3.48 -7.75
C GLY A 129 8.42 -3.81 -6.70
N HIS A 130 9.18 -2.84 -6.21
CA HIS A 130 10.28 -3.06 -5.27
C HIS A 130 11.31 -4.11 -5.71
N ALA A 131 11.36 -4.50 -6.93
CA ALA A 131 12.15 -5.61 -7.47
C ALA A 131 13.67 -5.39 -7.35
N ASP A 132 14.17 -5.30 -6.11
CA ASP A 132 15.55 -4.91 -5.77
C ASP A 132 16.60 -5.90 -6.28
N LEU A 133 16.22 -7.17 -6.38
CA LEU A 133 17.11 -8.24 -6.79
C LEU A 133 17.25 -8.38 -8.32
N ILE A 134 16.40 -7.69 -9.06
CA ILE A 134 16.57 -7.55 -10.52
C ILE A 134 17.67 -6.54 -10.79
N LYS A 135 18.74 -7.00 -11.45
CA LYS A 135 19.94 -6.19 -11.74
C LYS A 135 19.67 -5.16 -12.83
N ALA A 136 20.28 -3.99 -12.69
CA ALA A 136 20.20 -2.93 -13.70
C ALA A 136 20.76 -3.39 -15.08
N GLU A 137 21.83 -4.19 -15.05
CA GLU A 137 22.44 -4.78 -16.26
C GLU A 137 21.45 -5.67 -17.02
N THR A 138 20.66 -6.49 -16.30
CA THR A 138 19.61 -7.32 -16.89
C THR A 138 18.54 -6.48 -17.58
N LEU A 139 18.10 -5.39 -16.94
CA LEU A 139 17.11 -4.48 -17.51
C LEU A 139 17.67 -3.72 -18.73
N LYS A 140 18.93 -3.28 -18.69
CA LYS A 140 19.62 -2.67 -19.84
C LYS A 140 19.74 -3.66 -21.00
N TYR A 141 20.08 -4.91 -20.71
CA TYR A 141 20.11 -5.98 -21.73
C TYR A 141 18.74 -6.16 -22.39
N ILE A 142 17.67 -6.22 -21.60
CA ILE A 142 16.30 -6.34 -22.12
C ILE A 142 15.96 -5.13 -22.99
N LYS A 143 16.22 -3.91 -22.51
CA LYS A 143 15.93 -2.67 -23.27
C LYS A 143 16.68 -2.60 -24.60
N LYS A 144 17.92 -3.14 -24.66
CA LYS A 144 18.72 -3.20 -25.87
C LYS A 144 18.19 -4.23 -26.88
N ASN A 145 17.83 -5.43 -26.41
CA ASN A 145 17.45 -6.55 -27.29
C ASN A 145 15.94 -6.59 -27.62
N TYR A 146 15.12 -5.91 -26.81
CA TYR A 146 13.67 -5.80 -26.96
C TYR A 146 13.24 -4.32 -26.85
N PRO A 147 13.61 -3.46 -27.81
CA PRO A 147 13.45 -2.00 -27.70
C PRO A 147 11.99 -1.53 -27.63
N ASN A 148 11.05 -2.36 -28.05
CA ASN A 148 9.61 -2.06 -28.00
C ASN A 148 9.02 -2.25 -26.61
N ILE A 149 9.65 -3.04 -25.72
CA ILE A 149 9.18 -3.26 -24.36
C ILE A 149 9.32 -1.98 -23.54
N LYS A 150 8.21 -1.49 -22.98
CA LYS A 150 8.21 -0.39 -22.03
C LYS A 150 8.45 -0.89 -20.62
N MET A 151 9.12 -0.08 -19.80
CA MET A 151 9.44 -0.44 -18.42
C MET A 151 8.91 0.60 -17.46
N ALA A 152 8.18 0.15 -16.45
CA ALA A 152 7.72 1.00 -15.37
C ALA A 152 8.13 0.41 -14.01
N GLN A 153 8.25 1.25 -12.99
CA GLN A 153 8.41 0.81 -11.60
C GLN A 153 7.41 1.49 -10.68
N TRP A 154 7.04 0.81 -9.60
CA TRP A 154 6.30 1.40 -8.50
C TRP A 154 6.99 1.15 -7.16
N PHE A 155 6.91 2.13 -6.25
CA PHE A 155 7.57 2.10 -4.97
C PHE A 155 6.70 2.72 -3.88
N LEU A 156 6.32 1.94 -2.89
CA LEU A 156 5.35 2.35 -1.86
C LEU A 156 5.99 2.67 -0.50
N ASP A 157 7.28 2.41 -0.35
CA ASP A 157 7.98 2.76 0.87
C ASP A 157 8.29 4.26 0.92
N ARG A 158 8.36 4.79 2.12
CA ARG A 158 8.71 6.18 2.38
C ARG A 158 10.13 6.51 1.89
N MET A 159 10.30 7.67 1.25
CA MET A 159 11.55 8.09 0.59
C MET A 159 12.03 9.49 0.99
N ASP A 160 11.71 9.96 2.20
CA ASP A 160 12.22 11.23 2.69
C ASP A 160 13.67 11.13 3.25
N SER A 161 14.14 12.23 3.84
CA SER A 161 15.52 12.34 4.37
C SER A 161 15.90 11.30 5.42
N HIS A 162 14.91 10.76 6.15
CA HIS A 162 15.12 9.71 7.15
C HIS A 162 15.20 8.30 6.51
N TRP A 163 14.75 8.15 5.27
CA TRP A 163 14.65 6.88 4.56
C TRP A 163 15.50 6.85 3.29
N ILE A 164 16.74 7.35 3.39
CA ILE A 164 17.70 7.48 2.29
C ILE A 164 17.89 6.16 1.54
N LYS A 165 17.93 5.03 2.25
CA LYS A 165 18.08 3.71 1.64
C LYS A 165 16.93 3.39 0.67
N ASN A 166 15.70 3.75 1.03
CA ASN A 166 14.53 3.55 0.16
C ASN A 166 14.63 4.43 -1.09
N LYS A 167 14.99 5.70 -0.91
CA LYS A 167 15.23 6.61 -2.02
C LYS A 167 16.31 6.09 -2.97
N LYS A 168 17.45 5.60 -2.42
CA LYS A 168 18.51 5.00 -3.23
C LYS A 168 17.99 3.83 -4.06
N ARG A 169 17.27 2.88 -3.45
CA ARG A 169 16.67 1.73 -4.14
C ARG A 169 15.75 2.15 -5.30
N PHE A 170 14.93 3.18 -5.09
CA PHE A 170 14.06 3.73 -6.14
C PHE A 170 14.87 4.35 -7.27
N LEU A 171 15.95 5.09 -6.96
CA LEU A 171 16.77 5.79 -7.93
C LEU A 171 17.71 4.87 -8.72
N ASP A 172 18.10 3.72 -8.17
CA ASP A 172 19.06 2.81 -8.81
C ASP A 172 18.68 2.42 -10.24
N LYS A 173 17.38 2.33 -10.52
CA LYS A 173 16.87 1.91 -11.84
C LYS A 173 16.13 3.00 -12.60
N ILE A 174 15.93 4.18 -12.02
CA ILE A 174 15.07 5.22 -12.55
C ILE A 174 15.44 5.65 -13.99
N HIS A 175 16.74 5.65 -14.29
CA HIS A 175 17.28 6.03 -15.60
C HIS A 175 17.01 5.00 -16.72
N ILE A 176 16.54 3.79 -16.35
CA ILE A 176 16.16 2.73 -17.30
C ILE A 176 14.65 2.73 -17.54
N MET A 177 13.88 3.26 -16.57
CA MET A 177 12.42 3.25 -16.61
C MET A 177 11.87 4.32 -17.56
N ASP A 178 10.81 3.95 -18.27
CA ASP A 178 10.02 4.89 -19.06
C ASP A 178 9.05 5.69 -18.16
N ALA A 179 8.58 5.09 -17.05
CA ALA A 179 7.80 5.74 -16.01
C ALA A 179 8.09 5.17 -14.62
N SER A 180 7.99 6.01 -13.58
CA SER A 180 8.17 5.59 -12.19
C SER A 180 7.04 6.14 -11.32
N PHE A 181 6.52 5.32 -10.42
CA PHE A 181 5.39 5.65 -9.56
C PHE A 181 5.78 5.51 -8.09
N CYS A 182 5.35 6.43 -7.25
CA CYS A 182 5.63 6.35 -5.81
C CYS A 182 4.53 6.98 -4.96
N THR A 183 4.41 6.51 -3.72
CA THR A 183 3.47 7.07 -2.72
C THR A 183 4.02 8.28 -1.96
N THR A 184 5.31 8.58 -2.08
CA THR A 184 5.91 9.83 -1.55
C THR A 184 5.69 10.94 -2.57
N ASP A 185 5.41 12.18 -2.12
CA ASP A 185 5.28 13.33 -3.02
C ASP A 185 6.48 13.41 -3.99
N PRO A 186 6.30 13.24 -5.32
CA PRO A 186 7.40 13.28 -6.27
C PRO A 186 8.23 14.57 -6.21
N LYS A 187 7.60 15.70 -5.88
CA LYS A 187 8.29 17.00 -5.73
C LYS A 187 9.29 16.99 -4.56
N ALA A 188 8.98 16.22 -3.50
CA ALA A 188 9.89 16.08 -2.35
C ALA A 188 11.18 15.29 -2.68
N LEU A 189 11.17 14.51 -3.76
CA LEU A 189 12.34 13.76 -4.20
C LEU A 189 13.41 14.65 -4.85
N LYS A 190 13.06 15.86 -5.30
CA LYS A 190 13.97 16.82 -5.96
C LYS A 190 14.74 16.17 -7.12
N LEU A 191 14.01 15.52 -8.02
CA LEU A 191 14.57 14.83 -9.19
C LEU A 191 14.61 15.78 -10.39
N ASP A 192 15.54 15.50 -11.33
CA ASP A 192 15.59 16.18 -12.62
C ASP A 192 14.29 15.98 -13.40
N ALA A 193 13.87 17.00 -14.15
CA ALA A 193 12.64 16.96 -14.96
C ALA A 193 12.66 15.86 -16.06
N LYS A 194 13.83 15.32 -16.38
CA LYS A 194 13.99 14.22 -17.36
C LYS A 194 13.40 12.88 -16.88
N HIS A 195 13.11 12.72 -15.58
CA HIS A 195 12.56 11.50 -15.04
C HIS A 195 11.03 11.62 -14.91
N ASN A 196 10.31 10.73 -15.57
CA ASN A 196 8.86 10.63 -15.50
C ASN A 196 8.46 9.97 -14.17
N VAL A 197 8.27 10.76 -13.12
CA VAL A 197 7.88 10.30 -11.80
C VAL A 197 6.50 10.82 -11.42
N PHE A 198 5.60 9.91 -11.08
CA PHE A 198 4.21 10.19 -10.78
C PHE A 198 3.84 9.71 -9.38
N TYR A 199 2.88 10.39 -8.77
CA TYR A 199 2.27 9.94 -7.53
C TYR A 199 1.35 8.75 -7.80
N LEU A 200 1.48 7.70 -6.99
CA LEU A 200 0.61 6.53 -6.97
C LEU A 200 0.12 6.31 -5.54
N PRO A 201 -1.17 6.48 -5.24
CA PRO A 201 -1.72 6.12 -3.94
C PRO A 201 -1.64 4.61 -3.73
N ASN A 202 -1.66 4.17 -2.47
CA ASN A 202 -1.75 2.73 -2.17
C ASN A 202 -3.03 2.15 -2.78
N PRO A 203 -2.94 1.09 -3.59
CA PRO A 203 -4.09 0.52 -4.28
C PRO A 203 -4.98 -0.28 -3.33
N VAL A 204 -6.23 -0.40 -3.72
CA VAL A 204 -7.23 -1.30 -3.15
C VAL A 204 -7.75 -2.25 -4.22
N ASP A 205 -8.38 -3.34 -3.80
CA ASP A 205 -8.94 -4.33 -4.71
C ASP A 205 -10.32 -4.77 -4.24
N THR A 206 -11.30 -4.70 -5.11
CA THR A 206 -12.69 -5.03 -4.79
C THR A 206 -12.92 -6.48 -4.39
N SER A 207 -11.99 -7.38 -4.68
CA SER A 207 -12.04 -8.77 -4.21
C SER A 207 -11.39 -8.97 -2.83
N PHE A 208 -10.63 -7.98 -2.35
CA PHE A 208 -9.96 -8.01 -1.05
C PHE A 208 -10.70 -7.16 -0.02
N GLU A 209 -10.98 -5.91 -0.36
CA GLU A 209 -11.65 -4.95 0.51
C GLU A 209 -13.18 -5.06 0.34
N THR A 210 -13.80 -5.98 1.09
CA THR A 210 -15.22 -6.38 0.89
C THR A 210 -16.14 -6.10 2.07
N LEU A 211 -15.59 -5.61 3.21
CA LEU A 211 -16.33 -5.63 4.49
C LEU A 211 -17.45 -4.61 4.59
N LYS A 212 -17.34 -3.44 3.93
CA LYS A 212 -18.35 -2.37 3.95
C LYS A 212 -18.79 -1.97 5.37
N ASN A 213 -17.83 -1.76 6.28
CA ASN A 213 -18.10 -1.44 7.70
C ASN A 213 -19.05 -0.26 7.89
N TYR A 214 -19.09 0.70 6.96
CA TYR A 214 -20.03 1.83 6.99
C TYR A 214 -21.52 1.41 6.99
N GLN A 215 -21.83 0.17 6.63
CA GLN A 215 -23.19 -0.39 6.68
C GLN A 215 -23.49 -1.11 8.00
N ASN A 216 -22.48 -1.41 8.80
CA ASN A 216 -22.63 -2.11 10.06
C ASN A 216 -23.04 -1.12 11.17
N LYS A 217 -24.03 -1.51 11.98
CA LYS A 217 -24.50 -0.72 13.13
C LYS A 217 -23.92 -1.20 14.46
N ASN A 218 -23.45 -2.42 14.51
CA ASN A 218 -22.97 -3.07 15.74
C ASN A 218 -21.51 -3.44 15.60
N PHE A 219 -20.68 -2.88 16.46
CA PHE A 219 -19.26 -3.17 16.51
C PHE A 219 -18.86 -3.60 17.91
N ASN A 220 -17.89 -4.50 18.00
CA ASN A 220 -17.34 -4.94 19.28
C ASN A 220 -16.30 -3.95 19.82
N ASN A 221 -15.64 -3.23 18.91
CA ASN A 221 -14.57 -2.29 19.20
C ASN A 221 -14.82 -0.93 18.55
N ASP A 222 -14.33 0.13 19.19
CA ASP A 222 -14.41 1.48 18.66
C ASP A 222 -13.22 1.79 17.74
N VAL A 223 -12.02 1.39 18.16
CA VAL A 223 -10.77 1.80 17.50
C VAL A 223 -9.87 0.60 17.22
N PHE A 224 -9.46 0.46 15.97
CA PHE A 224 -8.49 -0.53 15.54
C PHE A 224 -7.13 0.09 15.26
N PHE A 225 -6.07 -0.59 15.71
CA PHE A 225 -4.70 -0.29 15.31
C PHE A 225 -3.85 -1.55 15.23
N ALA A 226 -3.12 -1.71 14.13
CA ALA A 226 -2.17 -2.80 13.98
C ALA A 226 -0.83 -2.28 13.41
N MET A 227 0.28 -2.81 13.91
CA MET A 227 1.60 -2.54 13.36
C MET A 227 2.46 -3.80 13.33
N SER A 228 3.51 -3.78 12.49
CA SER A 228 4.44 -4.90 12.32
C SER A 228 5.88 -4.57 12.71
N HIS A 229 6.12 -3.41 13.34
CA HIS A 229 7.46 -3.01 13.77
C HIS A 229 8.04 -4.03 14.76
N GLY A 230 9.30 -4.40 14.56
CA GLY A 230 9.96 -5.40 15.41
C GLY A 230 9.57 -6.85 15.12
N VAL A 231 8.65 -7.09 14.19
CA VAL A 231 8.25 -8.43 13.78
C VAL A 231 9.38 -9.15 13.04
N HIS A 232 9.64 -10.39 13.42
CA HIS A 232 10.53 -11.29 12.71
C HIS A 232 9.80 -12.59 12.39
N ARG A 233 9.76 -12.98 11.11
CA ARG A 233 9.02 -14.18 10.64
C ARG A 233 7.56 -14.23 11.11
N GLY A 234 6.92 -13.07 11.23
CA GLY A 234 5.51 -12.97 11.63
C GLY A 234 5.26 -12.88 13.14
N ILE A 235 6.28 -12.91 13.97
CA ILE A 235 6.18 -12.87 15.44
C ILE A 235 6.84 -11.60 15.99
N LEU A 236 6.19 -10.93 16.93
CA LEU A 236 6.73 -9.77 17.63
C LEU A 236 7.87 -10.21 18.57
N LYS A 237 9.04 -9.60 18.41
CA LYS A 237 10.19 -9.83 19.29
C LYS A 237 10.10 -8.96 20.53
N LYS A 238 10.43 -9.51 21.68
CA LYS A 238 10.56 -8.76 22.94
C LYS A 238 11.63 -7.65 22.81
N GLY A 239 11.39 -6.53 23.47
CA GLY A 239 12.36 -5.43 23.62
C GLY A 239 12.48 -4.47 22.43
N LYS A 240 11.68 -4.63 21.38
CA LYS A 240 11.60 -3.61 20.33
C LYS A 240 10.46 -2.65 20.60
N PHE A 241 10.83 -1.39 20.83
CA PHE A 241 9.91 -0.27 21.05
C PHE A 241 9.71 0.54 19.76
N ASP A 242 8.52 1.10 19.61
CA ASP A 242 8.18 2.03 18.51
C ASP A 242 7.47 3.26 19.09
N GLU A 243 7.84 4.45 18.61
CA GLU A 243 7.25 5.71 19.11
C GLU A 243 5.71 5.76 19.02
N ARG A 244 5.12 5.02 18.09
CA ARG A 244 3.67 4.91 17.95
C ARG A 244 3.01 4.29 19.18
N GLU A 245 3.73 3.44 19.93
CA GLU A 245 3.21 2.86 21.18
C GLU A 245 2.88 3.94 22.22
N ASN A 246 3.72 4.97 22.34
CA ASN A 246 3.45 6.09 23.22
C ASN A 246 2.18 6.84 22.84
N ILE A 247 1.98 7.06 21.52
CA ILE A 247 0.79 7.76 21.02
C ILE A 247 -0.47 6.94 21.30
N ILE A 248 -0.45 5.66 20.99
CA ILE A 248 -1.59 4.76 21.21
C ILE A 248 -1.89 4.63 22.69
N ASN A 249 -0.88 4.39 23.54
CA ASN A 249 -1.06 4.26 24.98
C ASN A 249 -1.59 5.55 25.62
N ARG A 250 -1.17 6.71 25.10
CA ARG A 250 -1.72 8.00 25.51
C ARG A 250 -3.19 8.16 25.10
N LEU A 251 -3.56 7.78 23.88
CA LEU A 251 -4.95 7.81 23.43
C LEU A 251 -5.84 6.92 24.32
N ILE A 252 -5.42 5.68 24.60
CA ILE A 252 -6.16 4.78 25.50
C ILE A 252 -6.41 5.43 26.87
N LYS A 253 -5.39 6.07 27.44
CA LYS A 253 -5.52 6.75 28.75
C LYS A 253 -6.45 7.96 28.69
N LEU A 254 -6.50 8.67 27.56
CA LEU A 254 -7.33 9.87 27.41
C LEU A 254 -8.78 9.54 27.05
N THR A 255 -9.06 8.35 26.57
CA THR A 255 -10.39 7.89 26.12
C THR A 255 -10.76 6.55 26.73
N PRO A 256 -10.91 6.46 28.09
CA PRO A 256 -11.14 5.20 28.80
C PRO A 256 -12.46 4.51 28.43
N ASP A 257 -13.42 5.27 27.89
CA ASP A 257 -14.73 4.77 27.47
C ASP A 257 -14.70 4.10 26.08
N LEU A 258 -13.58 4.22 25.33
CA LEU A 258 -13.43 3.58 24.03
C LEU A 258 -12.75 2.22 24.11
N LYS A 259 -13.27 1.26 23.36
CA LYS A 259 -12.69 -0.07 23.24
C LYS A 259 -11.68 -0.11 22.10
N PHE A 260 -10.43 -0.38 22.44
CA PHE A 260 -9.33 -0.49 21.48
C PHE A 260 -9.02 -1.95 21.15
N ASP A 261 -8.91 -2.25 19.87
CA ASP A 261 -8.41 -3.51 19.34
C ASP A 261 -7.02 -3.29 18.72
N ILE A 262 -5.97 -3.81 19.40
CA ILE A 262 -4.58 -3.41 19.11
C ILE A 262 -3.70 -4.63 18.90
N TYR A 263 -2.90 -4.58 17.83
CA TYR A 263 -2.01 -5.66 17.42
C TYR A 263 -0.58 -5.17 17.13
N GLY A 264 0.39 -6.02 17.46
CA GLY A 264 1.81 -5.76 17.21
C GLY A 264 2.48 -4.85 18.24
N MET A 265 1.84 -4.60 19.37
CA MET A 265 2.36 -3.83 20.50
C MET A 265 1.73 -4.27 21.83
N ASN A 266 2.19 -3.75 22.96
CA ASN A 266 1.66 -4.04 24.30
C ASN A 266 1.56 -5.55 24.60
N GLY A 267 2.49 -6.36 24.08
CA GLY A 267 2.46 -7.81 24.25
C GLY A 267 1.54 -8.55 23.26
N ASN A 268 0.67 -7.84 22.55
CA ASN A 268 -0.20 -8.45 21.54
C ASN A 268 0.58 -8.78 20.29
N GLN A 269 0.41 -9.99 19.78
CA GLN A 269 1.03 -10.40 18.52
C GLN A 269 0.42 -9.67 17.33
N PRO A 270 1.17 -9.49 16.22
CA PRO A 270 0.63 -8.98 14.97
C PRO A 270 -0.34 -9.99 14.35
N ILE A 271 -1.29 -9.50 13.58
CA ILE A 271 -2.27 -10.30 12.85
C ILE A 271 -2.08 -10.17 11.34
N TRP A 272 -2.51 -11.19 10.61
CA TRP A 272 -2.28 -11.31 9.18
C TRP A 272 -3.49 -11.96 8.48
N ALA A 273 -3.58 -11.74 7.17
CA ALA A 273 -4.57 -12.36 6.28
C ALA A 273 -6.01 -12.25 6.84
N ASP A 274 -6.74 -13.34 6.93
CA ASP A 274 -8.14 -13.34 7.37
C ASP A 274 -8.33 -12.88 8.82
N ASN A 275 -7.37 -13.14 9.72
CA ASN A 275 -7.42 -12.62 11.08
C ASN A 275 -7.39 -11.07 11.10
N TYR A 276 -6.61 -10.46 10.17
CA TYR A 276 -6.61 -9.01 10.01
C TYR A 276 -7.98 -8.52 9.49
N MET A 277 -8.54 -9.17 8.47
CA MET A 277 -9.86 -8.83 7.93
C MET A 277 -10.95 -8.99 8.99
N SER A 278 -10.92 -10.07 9.76
CA SER A 278 -11.84 -10.33 10.87
C SER A 278 -11.75 -9.24 11.93
N ALA A 279 -10.55 -8.82 12.34
CA ALA A 279 -10.36 -7.78 13.35
C ALA A 279 -10.89 -6.42 12.88
N ILE A 280 -10.55 -5.99 11.66
CA ILE A 280 -11.05 -4.71 11.15
C ILE A 280 -12.57 -4.70 10.95
N SER A 281 -13.21 -5.86 10.67
CA SER A 281 -14.67 -5.96 10.55
C SER A 281 -15.40 -5.62 11.85
N GLN A 282 -14.73 -5.73 12.98
CA GLN A 282 -15.31 -5.52 14.32
C GLN A 282 -15.10 -4.10 14.85
N SER A 283 -14.49 -3.19 14.07
CA SER A 283 -14.11 -1.85 14.52
C SER A 283 -14.70 -0.76 13.65
N LYS A 284 -15.03 0.39 14.27
CA LYS A 284 -15.58 1.58 13.59
C LYS A 284 -14.48 2.45 12.99
N ILE A 285 -13.42 2.67 13.76
CA ILE A 285 -12.35 3.63 13.47
C ILE A 285 -11.04 2.88 13.25
N GLY A 286 -10.32 3.21 12.20
CA GLY A 286 -8.98 2.73 11.95
C GLY A 286 -7.94 3.82 12.15
N LEU A 287 -6.89 3.57 12.95
CA LEU A 287 -5.78 4.50 13.09
C LEU A 287 -4.69 4.19 12.07
N ASN A 288 -4.33 5.19 11.27
CA ASN A 288 -3.21 5.09 10.35
C ASN A 288 -2.05 5.97 10.78
N LEU A 289 -1.20 5.44 11.65
CA LEU A 289 0.04 6.08 12.09
C LEU A 289 1.22 5.43 11.35
N SER A 290 1.88 6.20 10.50
CA SER A 290 3.12 5.78 9.84
C SER A 290 4.31 5.91 10.79
N GLN A 291 5.37 5.10 10.59
CA GLN A 291 6.58 5.19 11.38
C GLN A 291 7.30 6.53 11.12
N GLY A 292 7.80 7.17 12.18
CA GLY A 292 8.47 8.47 12.14
C GLY A 292 7.50 9.63 11.86
N LYS A 293 8.04 10.79 11.49
CA LYS A 293 7.25 12.01 11.25
C LYS A 293 6.37 11.87 10.02
N ALA A 294 5.15 12.40 10.06
CA ALA A 294 4.26 12.41 8.90
C ALA A 294 4.89 13.14 7.70
N THR A 295 4.67 12.63 6.52
CA THR A 295 5.22 13.16 5.25
C THR A 295 4.08 13.31 4.25
N LYS A 296 4.11 14.41 3.50
CA LYS A 296 3.08 14.74 2.51
C LYS A 296 2.90 13.60 1.50
N TYR A 297 1.63 13.24 1.28
CA TYR A 297 1.16 12.17 0.39
C TYR A 297 1.67 10.77 0.72
N TYR A 298 2.35 10.59 1.86
CA TYR A 298 2.76 9.26 2.28
C TYR A 298 1.82 8.68 3.32
N SER A 299 1.32 7.48 3.05
CA SER A 299 0.67 6.61 4.01
C SER A 299 1.19 5.17 3.86
N SER A 300 1.04 4.37 4.92
CA SER A 300 1.18 2.92 4.76
C SER A 300 -0.02 2.35 4.01
N ASP A 301 0.11 1.17 3.44
CA ASP A 301 -0.97 0.43 2.77
C ASP A 301 -2.19 0.16 3.68
N ARG A 302 -2.00 0.18 5.00
CA ARG A 302 -3.08 0.13 6.00
C ARG A 302 -4.13 1.21 5.78
N PHE A 303 -3.74 2.42 5.39
CA PHE A 303 -4.67 3.51 5.10
C PHE A 303 -5.72 3.09 4.07
N SER A 304 -5.26 2.62 2.91
CA SER A 304 -6.13 2.20 1.82
C SER A 304 -6.98 0.99 2.20
N GLN A 305 -6.40 0.02 2.90
CA GLN A 305 -7.12 -1.16 3.36
C GLN A 305 -8.26 -0.82 4.31
N LEU A 306 -8.03 0.07 5.28
CA LEU A 306 -9.03 0.47 6.26
C LEU A 306 -10.16 1.27 5.61
N ILE A 307 -9.83 2.29 4.80
CA ILE A 307 -10.84 3.14 4.17
C ILE A 307 -11.68 2.37 3.15
N ALA A 308 -11.08 1.47 2.37
CA ALA A 308 -11.78 0.67 1.38
C ALA A 308 -12.67 -0.41 2.01
N ASN A 309 -12.37 -0.87 3.21
CA ASN A 309 -13.24 -1.74 4.00
C ASN A 309 -14.32 -0.97 4.77
N GLY A 310 -14.36 0.36 4.64
CA GLY A 310 -15.44 1.20 5.15
C GLY A 310 -15.29 1.64 6.59
N LEU A 311 -14.07 1.67 7.15
CA LEU A 311 -13.81 2.27 8.45
C LEU A 311 -13.62 3.78 8.33
N LEU A 312 -13.95 4.51 9.38
CA LEU A 312 -13.51 5.91 9.54
C LEU A 312 -12.01 5.92 9.85
N VAL A 313 -11.20 6.44 8.93
CA VAL A 313 -9.73 6.42 9.10
C VAL A 313 -9.21 7.73 9.63
N MET A 314 -8.49 7.66 10.75
CA MET A 314 -7.75 8.79 11.32
C MET A 314 -6.30 8.74 10.86
N ILE A 315 -5.82 9.84 10.30
CA ILE A 315 -4.47 10.00 9.75
C ILE A 315 -3.90 11.35 10.17
N ASP A 316 -2.58 11.47 10.25
CA ASP A 316 -1.92 12.73 10.56
C ASP A 316 -2.20 13.79 9.46
N GLU A 317 -2.68 14.98 9.86
CA GLU A 317 -3.03 16.07 8.95
C GLU A 317 -1.88 16.54 8.04
N LYS A 318 -0.63 16.35 8.48
CA LYS A 318 0.57 16.71 7.71
C LYS A 318 0.76 15.85 6.47
N THR A 319 0.07 14.72 6.38
CA THR A 319 0.08 13.88 5.16
C THR A 319 -0.66 14.54 4.00
N LYS A 320 -1.59 15.48 4.28
CA LYS A 320 -2.43 16.15 3.28
C LYS A 320 -3.21 15.18 2.38
N MET A 321 -3.65 14.07 2.96
CA MET A 321 -4.47 13.05 2.32
C MET A 321 -5.93 13.15 2.76
#